data_ad6773494b0333b91aa27d29bd328b27
#
_entry.id   ad6773494b0333b91aa27d29bd328b27
#
_cell.length_a   1.000
_cell.length_b   1.000
_cell.length_c   1.000
_cell.angle_alpha   90.00
_cell.angle_beta   90.00
_cell.angle_gamma   90.00
#
_symmetry.space_group_name_H-M   'P 1'
#
loop_
_entity.id
_entity.type
_entity.pdbx_description
1 polymer ?
#
loop_
_entity_poly.entity_id
_entity_poly.type
_entity_poly.pdbx_seq_one_letter_code
_entity_poly.pdbx_strand_id
1 'polypeptide(L)'
;MSSKKTKKKTSTQKKIIHQVYGMFDDGIPLKDIPVFYENVKKTKAFCKKNKIQHKLWNLQQANNLIQQHFKQYIQLWNDFKIPIQKADFIRYCILLKYGGIYIDCDIHPIDKSNTHINKLFQKDLFFVTWDDDTKFKPYNAVLGTKKNNSLYGEILKHCQESFYEKSK
;
A
#
# COMPACT_ATOMS: atom_id res chain seq x y z
N MET A 1 -23.97 41.71 -11.95
CA MET A 1 -23.79 40.68 -10.91
C MET A 1 -22.66 39.78 -11.33
N SER A 2 -21.48 39.95 -10.71
CA SER A 2 -20.26 39.19 -11.05
C SER A 2 -20.14 37.95 -10.14
N SER A 3 -20.30 36.75 -10.71
CA SER A 3 -20.17 35.50 -9.94
C SER A 3 -18.68 35.18 -9.70
N LYS A 4 -18.24 35.34 -8.47
CA LYS A 4 -16.90 34.90 -8.01
C LYS A 4 -16.83 33.38 -8.09
N LYS A 5 -16.18 32.81 -9.11
CA LYS A 5 -15.76 31.40 -9.13
C LYS A 5 -14.72 31.17 -8.04
N THR A 6 -15.12 30.57 -6.94
CA THR A 6 -14.23 30.08 -5.89
C THR A 6 -13.39 28.94 -6.48
N LYS A 7 -12.10 29.21 -6.74
CA LYS A 7 -11.12 28.16 -7.07
C LYS A 7 -10.97 27.25 -5.85
N LYS A 8 -11.52 26.03 -5.90
CA LYS A 8 -11.19 24.95 -4.95
C LYS A 8 -9.69 24.74 -5.01
N LYS A 9 -8.98 25.05 -3.91
CA LYS A 9 -7.58 24.64 -3.70
C LYS A 9 -7.55 23.11 -3.69
N THR A 10 -7.18 22.49 -4.80
CA THR A 10 -6.84 21.07 -4.83
C THR A 10 -5.57 20.89 -4.00
N SER A 11 -5.70 20.34 -2.79
CA SER A 11 -4.54 19.93 -2.01
C SER A 11 -3.80 18.85 -2.81
N THR A 12 -2.62 19.17 -3.30
CA THR A 12 -1.77 18.19 -4.00
C THR A 12 -1.43 17.06 -3.04
N GLN A 13 -1.97 15.88 -3.33
CA GLN A 13 -1.65 14.69 -2.54
C GLN A 13 -0.14 14.46 -2.54
N LYS A 14 0.42 14.21 -1.36
CA LYS A 14 1.85 13.93 -1.19
C LYS A 14 2.22 12.65 -1.94
N LYS A 15 3.23 12.72 -2.81
CA LYS A 15 3.74 11.52 -3.49
C LYS A 15 4.50 10.67 -2.50
N ILE A 16 4.03 9.45 -2.27
CA ILE A 16 4.65 8.51 -1.34
C ILE A 16 4.58 7.09 -1.88
N ILE A 17 5.70 6.36 -1.76
CA ILE A 17 5.78 4.92 -2.00
C ILE A 17 5.89 4.21 -0.66
N HIS A 18 5.03 3.21 -0.46
CA HIS A 18 4.98 2.37 0.72
C HIS A 18 5.50 0.97 0.41
N GLN A 19 6.28 0.42 1.32
CA GLN A 19 6.66 -0.98 1.38
C GLN A 19 6.40 -1.51 2.79
N VAL A 20 6.15 -2.80 2.92
CA VAL A 20 5.87 -3.47 4.20
C VAL A 20 6.89 -4.57 4.40
N TYR A 21 7.55 -4.61 5.57
CA TYR A 21 8.47 -5.67 5.95
C TYR A 21 8.37 -5.98 7.44
N GLY A 22 8.71 -7.23 7.84
CA GLY A 22 8.73 -7.63 9.25
C GLY A 22 7.33 -7.69 9.87
N MET A 23 6.33 -8.10 9.08
CA MET A 23 5.00 -8.44 9.60
C MET A 23 5.01 -9.78 10.30
N PHE A 24 6.05 -10.55 10.06
CA PHE A 24 6.37 -11.79 10.73
C PHE A 24 7.14 -11.43 12.01
N ASP A 25 6.74 -11.99 13.11
CA ASP A 25 7.45 -11.85 14.38
C ASP A 25 8.62 -12.88 14.46
N ASP A 26 9.27 -13.10 13.31
CA ASP A 26 10.39 -14.03 13.15
C ASP A 26 11.76 -13.39 13.46
N GLY A 27 11.75 -12.07 13.66
CA GLY A 27 12.96 -11.30 13.99
C GLY A 27 14.00 -11.24 12.87
N ILE A 28 13.70 -11.76 11.66
CA ILE A 28 14.67 -11.76 10.55
C ILE A 28 14.92 -10.32 10.09
N PRO A 29 16.15 -9.79 10.22
CA PRO A 29 16.46 -8.45 9.74
C PRO A 29 16.35 -8.39 8.22
N LEU A 30 15.85 -7.27 7.69
CA LEU A 30 15.73 -7.06 6.24
C LEU A 30 17.07 -7.33 5.50
N LYS A 31 18.20 -6.97 6.12
CA LYS A 31 19.54 -7.15 5.53
C LYS A 31 19.92 -8.62 5.28
N ASP A 32 19.26 -9.54 5.97
CA ASP A 32 19.52 -10.99 5.88
C ASP A 32 18.66 -11.63 4.77
N ILE A 33 17.84 -10.85 4.07
CA ILE A 33 17.11 -11.26 2.86
C ILE A 33 17.59 -10.40 1.68
N PRO A 34 18.66 -10.83 0.94
CA PRO A 34 19.35 -9.99 -0.03
C PRO A 34 18.42 -9.39 -1.10
N VAL A 35 17.47 -10.16 -1.62
CA VAL A 35 16.52 -9.69 -2.66
C VAL A 35 15.68 -8.53 -2.14
N PHE A 36 15.10 -8.65 -0.95
CA PHE A 36 14.27 -7.60 -0.34
C PHE A 36 15.12 -6.37 0.01
N TYR A 37 16.28 -6.60 0.63
CA TYR A 37 17.18 -5.53 1.02
C TYR A 37 17.61 -4.66 -0.16
N GLU A 38 18.08 -5.29 -1.25
CA GLU A 38 18.52 -4.55 -2.43
C GLU A 38 17.37 -3.83 -3.14
N ASN A 39 16.18 -4.43 -3.22
CA ASN A 39 15.03 -3.77 -3.85
C ASN A 39 14.51 -2.59 -3.02
N VAL A 40 14.46 -2.73 -1.69
CA VAL A 40 14.09 -1.62 -0.79
C VAL A 40 15.11 -0.48 -0.91
N LYS A 41 16.40 -0.79 -0.97
CA LYS A 41 17.48 0.18 -1.16
C LYS A 41 17.37 0.93 -2.50
N LYS A 42 17.12 0.19 -3.60
CA LYS A 42 16.87 0.77 -4.93
C LYS A 42 15.62 1.66 -4.93
N THR A 43 14.53 1.21 -4.29
CA THR A 43 13.30 2.00 -4.14
C THR A 43 13.56 3.29 -3.39
N LYS A 44 14.29 3.24 -2.28
CA LYS A 44 14.66 4.42 -1.48
C LYS A 44 15.51 5.41 -2.30
N ALA A 45 16.49 4.92 -3.05
CA ALA A 45 17.33 5.74 -3.94
C ALA A 45 16.50 6.39 -5.05
N PHE A 46 15.63 5.63 -5.70
CA PHE A 46 14.70 6.14 -6.72
C PHE A 46 13.78 7.24 -6.14
N CYS A 47 13.21 7.01 -4.97
CA CYS A 47 12.34 7.99 -4.31
C CYS A 47 13.10 9.30 -4.00
N LYS A 48 14.32 9.20 -3.45
CA LYS A 48 15.18 10.36 -3.17
C LYS A 48 15.46 11.18 -4.44
N LYS A 49 15.87 10.51 -5.53
CA LYS A 49 16.14 11.12 -6.84
C LYS A 49 14.93 11.87 -7.40
N ASN A 50 13.72 11.33 -7.19
CA ASN A 50 12.48 11.82 -7.80
C ASN A 50 11.62 12.68 -6.85
N LYS A 51 12.14 13.07 -5.68
CA LYS A 51 11.42 13.85 -4.65
C LYS A 51 10.09 13.20 -4.23
N ILE A 52 10.08 11.87 -4.16
CA ILE A 52 8.98 11.04 -3.67
C ILE A 52 9.33 10.61 -2.24
N GLN A 53 8.38 10.63 -1.33
CA GLN A 53 8.59 10.07 0.00
C GLN A 53 8.63 8.54 -0.09
N HIS A 54 9.56 7.91 0.61
CA HIS A 54 9.58 6.46 0.82
C HIS A 54 9.26 6.13 2.27
N LYS A 55 8.40 5.15 2.51
CA LYS A 55 8.11 4.64 3.84
C LYS A 55 8.09 3.12 3.84
N LEU A 56 9.02 2.54 4.57
CA LEU A 56 9.03 1.12 4.92
C LEU A 56 8.31 0.96 6.27
N TRP A 57 7.28 0.13 6.30
CA TRP A 57 6.46 -0.15 7.46
C TRP A 57 6.91 -1.44 8.13
N ASN A 58 7.03 -1.44 9.45
CA ASN A 58 7.25 -2.62 10.27
C ASN A 58 6.00 -2.98 11.09
N LEU A 59 6.03 -4.11 11.79
CA LEU A 59 4.91 -4.62 12.59
C LEU A 59 4.44 -3.61 13.65
N GLN A 60 5.35 -2.95 14.35
CA GLN A 60 4.97 -1.96 15.37
C GLN A 60 4.21 -0.77 14.76
N GLN A 61 4.66 -0.27 13.63
CA GLN A 61 4.00 0.83 12.93
C GLN A 61 2.63 0.39 12.37
N ALA A 62 2.53 -0.86 11.90
CA ALA A 62 1.28 -1.45 11.46
C ALA A 62 0.28 -1.58 12.63
N ASN A 63 0.72 -2.12 13.78
CA ASN A 63 -0.10 -2.20 15.00
C ASN A 63 -0.63 -0.83 15.40
N ASN A 64 0.24 0.18 15.44
CA ASN A 64 -0.18 1.55 15.77
C ASN A 64 -1.21 2.10 14.75
N LEU A 65 -1.04 1.83 13.47
CA LEU A 65 -1.99 2.25 12.44
C LEU A 65 -3.37 1.62 12.65
N ILE A 66 -3.43 0.31 12.92
CA ILE A 66 -4.68 -0.39 13.21
C ILE A 66 -5.35 0.16 14.45
N GLN A 67 -4.61 0.29 15.56
CA GLN A 67 -5.15 0.78 16.83
C GLN A 67 -5.68 2.21 16.75
N GLN A 68 -5.02 3.08 16.00
CA GLN A 68 -5.39 4.50 15.94
C GLN A 68 -6.49 4.80 14.92
N HIS A 69 -6.53 4.07 13.80
CA HIS A 69 -7.34 4.46 12.64
C HIS A 69 -8.28 3.38 12.12
N PHE A 70 -8.13 2.14 12.57
CA PHE A 70 -8.89 0.99 12.08
C PHE A 70 -9.38 0.10 13.23
N LYS A 71 -9.88 0.75 14.30
CA LYS A 71 -10.29 0.08 15.55
C LYS A 71 -11.27 -1.07 15.32
N GLN A 72 -12.16 -0.95 14.33
CA GLN A 72 -13.12 -1.98 13.94
C GLN A 72 -12.47 -3.28 13.46
N TYR A 73 -11.19 -3.25 13.08
CA TYR A 73 -10.45 -4.42 12.59
C TYR A 73 -9.40 -4.95 13.59
N ILE A 74 -9.36 -4.45 14.84
CA ILE A 74 -8.38 -4.91 15.85
C ILE A 74 -8.52 -6.43 16.09
N GLN A 75 -9.76 -6.91 16.22
CA GLN A 75 -10.01 -8.34 16.43
C GLN A 75 -9.50 -9.17 15.26
N LEU A 76 -9.89 -8.83 14.01
CA LEU A 76 -9.39 -9.48 12.81
C LEU A 76 -7.86 -9.49 12.72
N TRP A 77 -7.24 -8.34 13.01
CA TRP A 77 -5.78 -8.18 13.00
C TRP A 77 -5.07 -9.13 13.99
N ASN A 78 -5.65 -9.32 15.16
CA ASN A 78 -5.13 -10.23 16.19
C ASN A 78 -5.40 -11.70 15.85
N ASP A 79 -6.50 -11.99 15.13
CA ASP A 79 -6.89 -13.34 14.74
C ASP A 79 -6.07 -13.91 13.57
N PHE A 80 -5.37 -13.05 12.81
CA PHE A 80 -4.49 -13.51 11.74
C PHE A 80 -3.38 -14.43 12.28
N LYS A 81 -3.43 -15.72 11.92
CA LYS A 81 -2.46 -16.75 12.32
C LYS A 81 -1.25 -16.82 11.38
N ILE A 82 -1.47 -16.47 10.11
CA ILE A 82 -0.46 -16.54 9.07
C ILE A 82 0.05 -15.12 8.82
N PRO A 83 1.35 -14.85 9.01
CA PRO A 83 1.91 -13.50 8.90
C PRO A 83 1.65 -12.81 7.56
N ILE A 84 1.58 -13.55 6.45
CA ILE A 84 1.25 -12.98 5.14
C ILE A 84 -0.12 -12.30 5.13
N GLN A 85 -1.09 -12.79 5.92
CA GLN A 85 -2.41 -12.17 6.05
C GLN A 85 -2.29 -10.74 6.60
N LYS A 86 -1.38 -10.52 7.57
CA LYS A 86 -1.10 -9.16 8.09
C LYS A 86 -0.48 -8.26 7.02
N ALA A 87 0.46 -8.79 6.25
CA ALA A 87 1.09 -8.04 5.16
C ALA A 87 0.07 -7.67 4.08
N ASP A 88 -0.80 -8.60 3.70
CA ASP A 88 -1.85 -8.37 2.71
C ASP A 88 -2.91 -7.37 3.20
N PHE A 89 -3.33 -7.47 4.45
CA PHE A 89 -4.34 -6.59 5.01
C PHE A 89 -3.82 -5.16 5.23
N ILE A 90 -2.61 -5.02 5.79
CA ILE A 90 -2.08 -3.71 6.15
C ILE A 90 -1.81 -2.81 4.94
N ARG A 91 -1.48 -3.37 3.75
CA ARG A 91 -1.29 -2.58 2.52
C ARG A 91 -2.54 -1.81 2.13
N TYR A 92 -3.72 -2.41 2.32
CA TYR A 92 -5.01 -1.74 2.07
C TYR A 92 -5.31 -0.66 3.10
N CYS A 93 -5.02 -0.91 4.38
CA CYS A 93 -5.15 0.10 5.45
C CYS A 93 -4.25 1.32 5.19
N ILE A 94 -2.99 1.09 4.81
CA ILE A 94 -2.03 2.13 4.47
C ILE A 94 -2.55 2.98 3.31
N LEU A 95 -2.98 2.34 2.24
CA LEU A 95 -3.47 3.02 1.04
C LEU A 95 -4.77 3.79 1.30
N LEU A 96 -5.72 3.22 2.06
CA LEU A 96 -6.93 3.94 2.46
C LEU A 96 -6.60 5.20 3.27
N LYS A 97 -5.68 5.09 4.23
CA LYS A 97 -5.35 6.20 5.14
C LYS A 97 -4.49 7.28 4.50
N TYR A 98 -3.51 6.90 3.71
CA TYR A 98 -2.48 7.83 3.22
C TYR A 98 -2.55 8.06 1.72
N GLY A 99 -3.16 7.14 0.97
CA GLY A 99 -3.03 7.10 -0.50
C GLY A 99 -1.60 6.80 -0.91
N GLY A 100 -1.27 7.07 -2.16
CA GLY A 100 0.07 6.84 -2.70
C GLY A 100 0.17 5.52 -3.45
N ILE A 101 1.37 4.97 -3.52
CA ILE A 101 1.69 3.72 -4.21
C ILE A 101 2.26 2.74 -3.21
N TYR A 102 1.74 1.53 -3.18
CA TYR A 102 2.30 0.38 -2.49
C TYR A 102 3.03 -0.51 -3.48
N ILE A 103 4.20 -1.00 -3.10
CA ILE A 103 4.94 -2.03 -3.84
C ILE A 103 5.52 -3.05 -2.85
N ASP A 104 5.54 -4.34 -3.21
CA ASP A 104 6.17 -5.38 -2.40
C ASP A 104 7.69 -5.18 -2.33
N CYS A 105 8.34 -5.78 -1.32
CA CYS A 105 9.79 -5.64 -1.11
C CYS A 105 10.65 -6.37 -2.15
N ASP A 106 10.08 -7.28 -2.92
CA ASP A 106 10.73 -7.96 -4.05
C ASP A 106 10.65 -7.16 -5.37
N ILE A 107 10.00 -5.99 -5.34
CA ILE A 107 9.82 -5.09 -6.49
C ILE A 107 10.51 -3.76 -6.24
N HIS A 108 11.06 -3.16 -7.30
CA HIS A 108 11.58 -1.79 -7.27
C HIS A 108 11.30 -1.05 -8.58
N PRO A 109 11.12 0.29 -8.54
CA PRO A 109 11.01 1.09 -9.75
C PRO A 109 12.34 1.15 -10.49
N ILE A 110 12.31 1.02 -11.82
CA ILE A 110 13.49 1.25 -12.65
C ILE A 110 13.66 2.75 -12.96
N ASP A 111 14.89 3.19 -13.23
CA ASP A 111 15.22 4.62 -13.47
C ASP A 111 14.41 5.26 -14.61
N LYS A 112 14.10 4.50 -15.66
CA LYS A 112 13.30 4.94 -16.80
C LYS A 112 11.81 5.16 -16.47
N SER A 113 11.36 4.73 -15.29
CA SER A 113 9.95 4.74 -14.89
C SER A 113 9.45 6.08 -14.31
N ASN A 114 10.31 7.11 -14.16
CA ASN A 114 9.92 8.36 -13.52
C ASN A 114 8.68 9.00 -14.15
N THR A 115 8.61 9.08 -15.48
CA THR A 115 7.45 9.68 -16.17
C THR A 115 6.20 8.83 -15.92
N HIS A 116 6.30 7.52 -15.94
CA HIS A 116 5.18 6.60 -15.72
C HIS A 116 4.69 6.68 -14.27
N ILE A 117 5.58 6.64 -13.29
CA ILE A 117 5.22 6.73 -11.87
C ILE A 117 4.52 8.07 -11.55
N ASN A 118 4.96 9.17 -12.15
CA ASN A 118 4.29 10.46 -11.98
C ASN A 118 2.86 10.46 -12.55
N LYS A 119 2.62 9.76 -13.65
CA LYS A 119 1.25 9.55 -14.18
C LYS A 119 0.43 8.68 -13.25
N LEU A 120 1.03 7.64 -12.63
CA LEU A 120 0.33 6.78 -11.68
C LEU A 120 -0.14 7.55 -10.43
N PHE A 121 0.65 8.48 -9.90
CA PHE A 121 0.24 9.35 -8.79
C PHE A 121 -0.96 10.27 -9.11
N GLN A 122 -1.30 10.44 -10.38
CA GLN A 122 -2.46 11.23 -10.81
C GLN A 122 -3.75 10.40 -10.89
N LYS A 123 -3.63 9.07 -10.92
CA LYS A 123 -4.78 8.17 -10.97
C LYS A 123 -5.52 8.13 -9.63
N ASP A 124 -6.83 8.01 -9.70
CA ASP A 124 -7.66 7.83 -8.51
C ASP A 124 -7.48 6.45 -7.89
N LEU A 125 -7.24 5.46 -8.76
CA LEU A 125 -7.00 4.07 -8.42
C LEU A 125 -6.22 3.40 -9.56
N PHE A 126 -5.29 2.52 -9.23
CA PHE A 126 -4.72 1.55 -10.16
C PHE A 126 -4.25 0.30 -9.41
N PHE A 127 -4.16 -0.79 -10.15
CA PHE A 127 -3.49 -2.02 -9.77
C PHE A 127 -2.86 -2.65 -11.01
N VAL A 128 -1.86 -3.47 -10.80
CA VAL A 128 -1.23 -4.24 -11.87
C VAL A 128 -2.00 -5.53 -12.06
N THR A 129 -2.10 -5.98 -13.29
CA THR A 129 -2.71 -7.25 -13.62
C THR A 129 -1.63 -8.21 -14.09
N TRP A 130 -1.76 -9.46 -13.72
CA TRP A 130 -1.04 -10.54 -14.38
C TRP A 130 -1.86 -10.96 -15.60
N ASP A 131 -1.29 -10.77 -16.78
CA ASP A 131 -1.92 -11.17 -18.02
C ASP A 131 -1.46 -12.59 -18.35
N ASP A 132 -2.36 -13.55 -18.18
CA ASP A 132 -2.24 -14.90 -18.72
C ASP A 132 -3.39 -15.09 -19.71
N ASP A 133 -3.40 -14.53 -20.87
CA ASP A 133 -4.31 -14.64 -22.03
C ASP A 133 -5.77 -15.12 -21.76
N THR A 134 -6.13 -15.56 -20.55
CA THR A 134 -7.40 -16.22 -20.25
C THR A 134 -8.23 -15.54 -19.16
N LYS A 135 -7.63 -14.83 -18.21
CA LYS A 135 -8.36 -14.17 -17.10
C LYS A 135 -7.62 -12.96 -16.54
N PHE A 136 -8.35 -11.87 -16.42
CA PHE A 136 -7.93 -10.69 -15.67
C PHE A 136 -7.71 -11.05 -14.20
N LYS A 137 -6.44 -11.08 -13.75
CA LYS A 137 -6.10 -11.33 -12.35
C LYS A 137 -5.43 -10.09 -11.76
N PRO A 138 -6.10 -9.37 -10.84
CA PRO A 138 -5.46 -8.29 -10.10
C PRO A 138 -4.29 -8.85 -9.30
N TYR A 139 -3.14 -8.20 -9.40
CA TYR A 139 -1.95 -8.53 -8.63
C TYR A 139 -1.72 -7.49 -7.54
N ASN A 140 -1.73 -7.90 -6.28
CA ASN A 140 -1.70 -6.99 -5.14
C ASN A 140 -0.29 -6.50 -4.74
N ALA A 141 0.74 -6.90 -5.49
CA ALA A 141 2.12 -6.49 -5.25
C ALA A 141 2.41 -5.03 -5.62
N VAL A 142 1.61 -4.45 -6.53
CA VAL A 142 1.71 -3.04 -6.93
C VAL A 142 0.32 -2.44 -7.01
N LEU A 143 0.04 -1.53 -6.09
CA LEU A 143 -1.26 -0.88 -5.92
C LEU A 143 -1.08 0.62 -5.79
N GLY A 144 -2.07 1.39 -6.21
CA GLY A 144 -2.05 2.83 -5.96
C GLY A 144 -3.43 3.43 -5.89
N THR A 145 -3.56 4.49 -5.10
CA THR A 145 -4.82 5.18 -4.93
C THR A 145 -4.65 6.59 -4.37
N LYS A 146 -5.67 7.40 -4.53
CA LYS A 146 -5.85 8.60 -3.72
C LYS A 146 -6.30 8.22 -2.31
N LYS A 147 -5.92 9.04 -1.34
CA LYS A 147 -6.35 8.92 0.05
C LYS A 147 -7.88 8.86 0.16
N ASN A 148 -8.38 8.03 1.08
CA ASN A 148 -9.81 7.85 1.39
C ASN A 148 -10.63 7.31 0.20
N ASN A 149 -10.04 6.51 -0.66
CA ASN A 149 -10.79 5.83 -1.71
C ASN A 149 -11.68 4.73 -1.10
N SER A 150 -13.00 4.82 -1.33
CA SER A 150 -14.00 3.92 -0.74
C SER A 150 -13.79 2.45 -1.07
N LEU A 151 -13.27 2.15 -2.27
CA LEU A 151 -13.01 0.76 -2.68
C LEU A 151 -12.09 0.03 -1.68
N TYR A 152 -11.07 0.72 -1.13
CA TYR A 152 -10.22 0.09 -0.12
C TYR A 152 -10.95 -0.17 1.21
N GLY A 153 -11.95 0.66 1.55
CA GLY A 153 -12.83 0.40 2.68
C GLY A 153 -13.69 -0.87 2.47
N GLU A 154 -14.21 -1.04 1.25
CA GLU A 154 -14.99 -2.23 0.87
C GLU A 154 -14.12 -3.49 0.85
N ILE A 155 -12.89 -3.41 0.32
CA ILE A 155 -11.92 -4.51 0.35
C ILE A 155 -11.64 -4.95 1.80
N LEU A 156 -11.38 -4.01 2.71
CA LEU A 156 -11.12 -4.33 4.11
C LEU A 156 -12.31 -5.01 4.79
N LYS A 157 -13.53 -4.54 4.50
CA LYS A 157 -14.76 -5.15 5.00
C LYS A 157 -14.91 -6.59 4.47
N HIS A 158 -14.72 -6.77 3.17
CA HIS A 158 -14.79 -8.10 2.55
C HIS A 158 -13.71 -9.06 3.07
N CYS A 159 -12.49 -8.57 3.35
CA CYS A 159 -11.46 -9.37 4.01
C CYS A 159 -11.93 -9.89 5.38
N GLN A 160 -12.61 -9.05 6.18
CA GLN A 160 -13.15 -9.45 7.47
C GLN A 160 -14.25 -10.48 7.33
N GLU A 161 -15.22 -10.26 6.46
CA GLU A 161 -16.33 -11.18 6.19
C GLU A 161 -15.81 -12.55 5.73
N SER A 162 -14.95 -12.58 4.71
CA SER A 162 -14.37 -13.80 4.17
C SER A 162 -13.50 -14.57 5.18
N PHE A 163 -12.83 -13.89 6.09
CA PHE A 163 -12.02 -14.52 7.12
C PHE A 163 -12.91 -15.30 8.10
N TYR A 164 -13.97 -14.68 8.58
CA TYR A 164 -14.86 -15.31 9.56
C TYR A 164 -15.85 -16.32 8.95
N GLU A 165 -16.21 -16.18 7.67
CA GLU A 165 -17.01 -17.19 6.96
C GLU A 165 -16.27 -18.52 6.79
N LYS A 166 -14.96 -18.46 6.48
CA LYS A 166 -14.12 -19.65 6.32
C LYS A 166 -13.70 -20.29 7.64
N SER A 167 -13.98 -19.65 8.76
CA SER A 167 -13.65 -20.13 10.10
C SER A 167 -14.82 -20.85 10.78
N LYS A 168 -15.96 -20.93 10.09
CA LYS A 168 -17.14 -21.73 10.50
C LYS A 168 -17.09 -23.12 9.87
#